data_9a260f72e18b7cf63adfe6019f60fe3b
#
_entry.id   9a260f72e18b7cf63adfe6019f60fe3b
#
_cell.length_a   1.000
_cell.length_b   1.000
_cell.length_c   1.000
_cell.angle_alpha   90.00
_cell.angle_beta   90.00
_cell.angle_gamma   90.00
#
_symmetry.space_group_name_H-M   'P 1'
#
loop_
_entity.id
_entity.type
_entity.pdbx_description
1 polymer ?
#
loop_
_entity_poly.entity_id
_entity_poly.type
_entity_poly.pdbx_seq_one_letter_code
_entity_poly.pdbx_strand_id
1 'polypeptide(L)'
;MAGISFSKWYGPDGIEQFIIEQTGCKPFSGAGITPRIKKHTTILKSVDNTFYYDDDLSDIDNVKYTLFGHDGDQDEEEKKCNEPLLNKDKTKHIYLYRVKPGEYIWYGKYEIVEKNIKQHTGKNGVMRNIVILSLRRLG
;
A
#
# COMPACT_ATOMS: atom_id res chain seq x y z
N MET A 1 3.63 0.22 -19.53
CA MET A 1 4.88 0.48 -18.82
C MET A 1 4.74 0.13 -17.34
N ALA A 2 5.66 -0.66 -16.80
CA ALA A 2 5.53 -1.16 -15.45
C ALA A 2 5.62 -0.04 -14.42
N GLY A 3 6.72 0.46 -14.09
CA GLY A 3 6.87 1.50 -13.09
C GLY A 3 8.18 2.25 -13.27
N ILE A 4 8.44 3.16 -12.36
CA ILE A 4 9.69 3.91 -12.36
C ILE A 4 10.56 3.37 -11.24
N SER A 5 11.75 2.88 -11.57
CA SER A 5 12.67 2.23 -10.63
C SER A 5 13.67 3.22 -10.05
N PHE A 6 13.93 3.07 -8.75
CA PHE A 6 14.91 3.86 -8.01
C PHE A 6 15.81 2.91 -7.22
N SER A 7 17.09 3.26 -7.12
CA SER A 7 18.04 2.48 -6.32
C SER A 7 18.26 3.05 -4.92
N LYS A 8 17.68 4.22 -4.62
CA LYS A 8 17.87 4.93 -3.35
C LYS A 8 16.54 5.37 -2.76
N TRP A 9 16.47 5.44 -1.43
CA TRP A 9 15.35 6.04 -0.73
C TRP A 9 15.49 7.55 -0.64
N TYR A 10 16.63 8.04 -0.16
CA TYR A 10 16.88 9.46 0.08
C TYR A 10 17.62 10.14 -1.06
N GLY A 11 17.54 11.47 -1.06
CA GLY A 11 18.31 12.34 -1.95
C GLY A 11 17.58 12.72 -3.22
N PRO A 12 18.23 13.57 -4.08
CA PRO A 12 17.59 14.06 -5.31
C PRO A 12 17.18 12.98 -6.27
N ASP A 13 17.91 11.84 -6.24
CA ASP A 13 17.63 10.70 -7.11
C ASP A 13 16.88 9.58 -6.37
N GLY A 14 16.36 9.85 -5.16
CA GLY A 14 15.65 8.88 -4.35
C GLY A 14 14.16 8.86 -4.59
N ILE A 15 13.52 7.74 -4.26
CA ILE A 15 12.08 7.58 -4.41
C ILE A 15 11.29 8.49 -3.47
N GLU A 16 11.81 8.75 -2.25
CA GLU A 16 11.11 9.63 -1.30
C GLU A 16 10.86 11.00 -1.89
N GLN A 17 11.89 11.63 -2.46
CA GLN A 17 11.76 12.94 -3.07
C GLN A 17 10.80 12.91 -4.25
N PHE A 18 10.87 11.85 -5.06
CA PHE A 18 9.96 11.69 -6.20
C PHE A 18 8.51 11.60 -5.73
N ILE A 19 8.23 10.81 -4.68
CA ILE A 19 6.88 10.68 -4.13
C ILE A 19 6.36 12.03 -3.63
N ILE A 20 7.20 12.78 -2.91
CA ILE A 20 6.83 14.12 -2.42
C ILE A 20 6.47 15.04 -3.58
N GLU A 21 7.23 15.02 -4.65
CA GLU A 21 6.97 15.84 -5.84
C GLU A 21 5.67 15.43 -6.55
N GLN A 22 5.38 14.13 -6.62
CA GLN A 22 4.19 13.64 -7.31
C GLN A 22 2.91 13.79 -6.49
N THR A 23 2.99 13.66 -5.17
CA THR A 23 1.79 13.57 -4.32
C THR A 23 1.60 14.78 -3.39
N GLY A 24 2.65 15.55 -3.16
CA GLY A 24 2.65 16.59 -2.14
C GLY A 24 2.72 16.03 -0.73
N CYS A 25 2.99 14.74 -0.57
CA CYS A 25 2.98 14.06 0.73
C CYS A 25 4.26 13.28 0.95
N LYS A 26 4.76 13.29 2.19
CA LYS A 26 5.94 12.53 2.56
C LYS A 26 5.53 11.09 2.94
N PRO A 27 6.10 10.07 2.28
CA PRO A 27 5.85 8.68 2.67
C PRO A 27 6.62 8.34 3.95
N PHE A 28 6.10 7.38 4.71
CA PHE A 28 6.78 6.86 5.89
C PHE A 28 7.34 5.46 5.58
N SER A 29 8.67 5.33 5.59
CA SER A 29 9.33 4.08 5.22
C SER A 29 9.06 2.93 6.19
N GLY A 30 8.65 3.23 7.43
CA GLY A 30 8.37 2.23 8.45
C GLY A 30 6.98 1.62 8.40
N ALA A 31 6.12 2.04 7.48
CA ALA A 31 4.74 1.58 7.40
C ALA A 31 4.35 1.16 5.99
N GLY A 32 3.47 0.16 5.89
CA GLY A 32 2.90 -0.26 4.60
C GLY A 32 1.83 0.70 4.10
N ILE A 33 1.05 1.27 5.01
CA ILE A 33 -0.03 2.21 4.69
C ILE A 33 0.28 3.54 5.38
N THR A 34 0.42 4.61 4.62
CA THR A 34 0.73 5.94 5.14
C THR A 34 -0.40 6.91 4.78
N PRO A 35 -1.39 7.11 5.67
CA PRO A 35 -2.44 8.09 5.43
C PRO A 35 -1.91 9.52 5.61
N ARG A 36 -2.34 10.41 4.72
CA ARG A 36 -2.09 11.85 4.80
C ARG A 36 -3.42 12.57 4.64
N ILE A 37 -4.21 12.57 5.71
CA ILE A 37 -5.61 13.00 5.71
C ILE A 37 -5.77 14.45 5.26
N LYS A 38 -4.86 15.33 5.66
CA LYS A 38 -4.89 16.75 5.26
C LYS A 38 -4.79 16.95 3.75
N LYS A 39 -4.24 15.99 3.03
CA LYS A 39 -4.11 16.00 1.57
C LYS A 39 -5.09 15.03 0.91
N HIS A 40 -5.98 14.40 1.67
CA HIS A 40 -6.90 13.37 1.20
C HIS A 40 -6.18 12.27 0.41
N THR A 41 -4.99 11.88 0.88
CA THR A 41 -4.10 10.98 0.17
C THR A 41 -3.61 9.87 1.10
N THR A 42 -3.51 8.66 0.57
CA THR A 42 -2.84 7.55 1.25
C THR A 42 -1.82 6.93 0.31
N ILE A 43 -0.62 6.68 0.85
CA ILE A 43 0.48 6.07 0.10
C ILE A 43 0.62 4.63 0.58
N LEU A 44 0.57 3.69 -0.34
CA LEU A 44 0.71 2.26 -0.08
C LEU A 44 2.09 1.77 -0.47
N LYS A 45 2.69 0.97 0.41
CA LYS A 45 3.96 0.29 0.16
C LYS A 45 3.72 -1.21 0.17
N SER A 46 4.15 -1.91 -0.86
CA SER A 46 4.21 -3.37 -0.87
C SER A 46 5.68 -3.80 -0.83
N VAL A 47 6.02 -4.66 0.14
CA VAL A 47 7.39 -5.13 0.34
C VAL A 47 7.44 -6.61 -0.02
N ASP A 48 8.40 -7.00 -0.85
CA ASP A 48 8.61 -8.41 -1.17
C ASP A 48 8.96 -9.19 0.10
N ASN A 49 8.45 -10.42 0.17
CA ASN A 49 8.76 -11.36 1.25
C ASN A 49 8.35 -10.84 2.63
N THR A 50 7.10 -10.39 2.77
CA THR A 50 6.54 -9.88 4.01
C THR A 50 5.50 -10.82 4.61
N PHE A 51 4.83 -10.34 5.68
CA PHE A 51 3.72 -11.05 6.30
C PHE A 51 2.42 -10.98 5.50
N TYR A 52 2.39 -10.22 4.43
CA TYR A 52 1.20 -10.02 3.59
C TYR A 52 1.36 -10.82 2.30
N TYR A 53 1.30 -12.15 2.41
CA TYR A 53 1.52 -13.07 1.29
C TYR A 53 0.47 -12.98 0.19
N ASP A 54 -0.66 -12.33 0.47
CA ASP A 54 -1.76 -12.20 -0.50
C ASP A 54 -1.68 -10.91 -1.32
N ASP A 55 -0.66 -10.08 -1.09
CA ASP A 55 -0.37 -8.98 -2.01
C ASP A 55 0.06 -9.57 -3.35
N ASP A 56 -0.53 -9.08 -4.42
CA ASP A 56 -0.22 -9.54 -5.77
C ASP A 56 -0.06 -8.35 -6.72
N LEU A 57 1.17 -8.13 -7.14
CA LEU A 57 1.54 -7.08 -8.08
C LEU A 57 2.00 -7.64 -9.44
N SER A 58 1.66 -8.89 -9.74
CA SER A 58 2.01 -9.49 -11.02
C SER A 58 1.35 -8.78 -12.21
N ASP A 59 0.15 -8.21 -11.99
CA ASP A 59 -0.50 -7.33 -12.93
C ASP A 59 -0.64 -5.95 -12.27
N ILE A 60 0.21 -5.01 -12.64
CA ILE A 60 0.24 -3.70 -11.98
C ILE A 60 -0.97 -2.82 -12.29
N ASP A 61 -1.78 -3.19 -13.27
CA ASP A 61 -3.03 -2.48 -13.57
C ASP A 61 -4.18 -2.99 -12.71
N ASN A 62 -4.05 -4.19 -12.13
CA ASN A 62 -5.05 -4.83 -11.27
C ASN A 62 -4.33 -5.50 -10.09
N VAL A 63 -4.07 -4.73 -9.06
CA VAL A 63 -3.27 -5.14 -7.90
C VAL A 63 -4.15 -5.67 -6.79
N LYS A 64 -3.68 -6.69 -6.07
CA LYS A 64 -4.27 -7.13 -4.80
C LYS A 64 -3.40 -6.63 -3.66
N TYR A 65 -4.01 -5.98 -2.69
CA TYR A 65 -3.31 -5.37 -1.56
C TYR A 65 -3.99 -5.74 -0.25
N THR A 66 -3.22 -6.27 0.71
CA THR A 66 -3.72 -6.71 2.01
C THR A 66 -3.69 -5.56 3.02
N LEU A 67 -4.75 -5.41 3.81
CA LEU A 67 -4.81 -4.40 4.86
C LEU A 67 -3.79 -4.66 5.97
N PHE A 68 -3.63 -3.66 6.84
CA PHE A 68 -2.71 -3.73 7.97
C PHE A 68 -3.20 -4.69 9.05
N GLY A 69 -2.28 -5.43 9.64
CA GLY A 69 -2.51 -6.34 10.76
C GLY A 69 -1.81 -7.68 10.55
N HIS A 70 -0.99 -8.11 11.53
CA HIS A 70 -0.22 -9.34 11.45
C HIS A 70 -0.88 -10.52 12.17
N ASP A 71 -1.57 -10.23 13.26
CA ASP A 71 -2.18 -11.25 14.13
C ASP A 71 -3.65 -10.96 14.33
N GLY A 72 -4.47 -12.02 14.42
CA GLY A 72 -5.90 -11.90 14.55
C GLY A 72 -6.58 -11.37 13.29
N ASP A 73 -7.89 -11.19 13.33
CA ASP A 73 -8.65 -10.64 12.23
C ASP A 73 -8.24 -9.20 11.96
N GLN A 74 -8.10 -8.86 10.68
CA GLN A 74 -7.78 -7.48 10.30
C GLN A 74 -9.00 -6.59 10.54
N ASP A 75 -8.76 -5.45 11.14
CA ASP A 75 -9.79 -4.50 11.54
C ASP A 75 -9.91 -3.35 10.55
N GLU A 76 -11.05 -3.28 9.85
CA GLU A 76 -11.31 -2.20 8.89
C GLU A 76 -11.47 -0.84 9.58
N GLU A 77 -11.74 -0.82 10.89
CA GLU A 77 -11.90 0.41 11.67
C GLU A 77 -10.63 0.82 12.40
N GLU A 78 -9.52 0.13 12.15
CA GLU A 78 -8.24 0.47 12.73
C GLU A 78 -7.83 1.90 12.32
N LYS A 79 -7.56 2.76 13.31
CA LYS A 79 -7.51 4.21 13.11
C LYS A 79 -6.24 4.73 12.46
N LYS A 80 -5.14 3.98 12.54
CA LYS A 80 -3.84 4.46 12.04
C LYS A 80 -3.70 4.30 10.52
N CYS A 81 -4.23 3.21 9.97
CA CYS A 81 -3.98 2.82 8.59
C CYS A 81 -5.25 2.43 7.85
N ASN A 82 -6.01 1.45 8.37
CA ASN A 82 -7.08 0.83 7.59
C ASN A 82 -8.31 1.74 7.43
N GLU A 83 -8.78 2.32 8.52
CA GLU A 83 -9.96 3.19 8.46
C GLU A 83 -9.71 4.42 7.59
N PRO A 84 -8.58 5.17 7.75
CA PRO A 84 -8.31 6.30 6.87
C PRO A 84 -8.24 5.93 5.39
N LEU A 85 -7.67 4.76 5.07
CA LEU A 85 -7.59 4.28 3.68
C LEU A 85 -8.96 3.99 3.10
N LEU A 86 -9.83 3.33 3.88
CA LEU A 86 -11.14 2.91 3.41
C LEU A 86 -12.19 4.03 3.44
N ASN A 87 -11.96 5.07 4.20
CA ASN A 87 -12.87 6.20 4.34
C ASN A 87 -12.68 7.17 3.17
N LYS A 88 -13.68 7.25 2.30
CA LYS A 88 -13.60 8.07 1.08
C LYS A 88 -13.55 9.58 1.35
N ASP A 89 -13.96 10.02 2.54
CA ASP A 89 -13.84 11.42 2.92
C ASP A 89 -12.40 11.77 3.35
N LYS A 90 -11.66 10.78 3.85
CA LYS A 90 -10.28 10.96 4.29
C LYS A 90 -9.27 10.68 3.18
N THR A 91 -9.53 9.67 2.35
CA THR A 91 -8.63 9.27 1.26
C THR A 91 -9.36 9.33 -0.07
N LYS A 92 -8.96 10.29 -0.91
CA LYS A 92 -9.47 10.44 -2.29
C LYS A 92 -8.43 10.04 -3.33
N HIS A 93 -7.17 9.98 -2.94
CA HIS A 93 -6.06 9.64 -3.82
C HIS A 93 -5.21 8.55 -3.17
N ILE A 94 -4.99 7.46 -3.90
CA ILE A 94 -4.20 6.32 -3.44
C ILE A 94 -3.03 6.14 -4.41
N TYR A 95 -1.82 6.03 -3.84
CA TYR A 95 -0.61 5.81 -4.62
C TYR A 95 0.09 4.56 -4.12
N LEU A 96 0.78 3.86 -5.01
CA LEU A 96 1.44 2.60 -4.69
C LEU A 96 2.89 2.61 -5.12
N TYR A 97 3.77 2.14 -4.24
CA TYR A 97 5.13 1.80 -4.59
C TYR A 97 5.51 0.46 -3.97
N ARG A 98 6.55 -0.16 -4.53
CA ARG A 98 7.02 -1.47 -4.11
C ARG A 98 8.47 -1.40 -3.67
N VAL A 99 8.81 -2.14 -2.62
CA VAL A 99 10.18 -2.27 -2.13
C VAL A 99 10.69 -3.67 -2.42
N LYS A 100 11.79 -3.77 -3.14
CA LYS A 100 12.53 -5.00 -3.41
C LYS A 100 13.96 -4.84 -2.90
N PRO A 101 14.71 -5.92 -2.68
CA PRO A 101 16.11 -5.79 -2.30
C PRO A 101 16.89 -4.91 -3.31
N GLY A 102 17.39 -3.77 -2.83
CA GLY A 102 18.16 -2.82 -3.64
C GLY A 102 17.37 -2.02 -4.66
N GLU A 103 16.04 -2.07 -4.63
CA GLU A 103 15.21 -1.39 -5.61
C GLU A 103 13.90 -0.90 -5.01
N TYR A 104 13.47 0.31 -5.43
CA TYR A 104 12.16 0.89 -5.09
C TYR A 104 11.45 1.20 -6.41
N ILE A 105 10.18 0.79 -6.54
CA ILE A 105 9.44 0.95 -7.79
C ILE A 105 8.17 1.75 -7.54
N TRP A 106 8.00 2.86 -8.25
CA TRP A 106 6.80 3.70 -8.20
C TRP A 106 5.82 3.27 -9.28
N TYR A 107 4.59 2.93 -8.89
CA TYR A 107 3.55 2.52 -9.84
C TYR A 107 2.50 3.58 -10.12
N GLY A 108 2.36 4.58 -9.26
CA GLY A 108 1.45 5.68 -9.50
C GLY A 108 0.12 5.59 -8.75
N LYS A 109 -0.94 6.09 -9.36
CA LYS A 109 -2.23 6.27 -8.72
C LYS A 109 -3.16 5.08 -8.97
N TYR A 110 -3.93 4.73 -7.92
CA TYR A 110 -4.87 3.61 -7.94
C TYR A 110 -6.22 4.01 -7.35
N GLU A 111 -7.24 3.19 -7.60
CA GLU A 111 -8.53 3.26 -6.92
C GLU A 111 -8.91 1.89 -6.38
N ILE A 112 -9.67 1.87 -5.29
CA ILE A 112 -10.22 0.62 -4.74
C ILE A 112 -11.47 0.28 -5.54
N VAL A 113 -11.50 -0.89 -6.18
CA VAL A 113 -12.66 -1.34 -6.95
C VAL A 113 -13.44 -2.44 -6.23
N GLU A 114 -12.80 -3.18 -5.32
CA GLU A 114 -13.43 -4.27 -4.60
C GLU A 114 -12.70 -4.53 -3.29
N LYS A 115 -13.42 -5.09 -2.32
CA LYS A 115 -12.89 -5.49 -1.03
C LYS A 115 -13.39 -6.90 -0.72
N ASN A 116 -12.50 -7.82 -0.43
CA ASN A 116 -12.81 -9.21 -0.13
C ASN A 116 -12.20 -9.64 1.21
N ILE A 117 -12.91 -10.49 1.93
CA ILE A 117 -12.42 -11.11 3.16
C ILE A 117 -11.98 -12.54 2.84
N LYS A 118 -10.79 -12.91 3.30
CA LYS A 118 -10.21 -14.24 3.06
C LYS A 118 -9.65 -14.78 4.36
N GLN A 119 -9.70 -16.10 4.56
CA GLN A 119 -9.01 -16.75 5.66
C GLN A 119 -7.55 -17.00 5.31
N HIS A 120 -6.69 -16.75 6.27
CA HIS A 120 -5.25 -16.85 6.09
C HIS A 120 -4.58 -17.24 7.40
N THR A 121 -3.53 -18.06 7.35
CA THR A 121 -2.75 -18.39 8.54
C THR A 121 -1.90 -17.18 8.91
N GLY A 122 -2.13 -16.64 10.12
CA GLY A 122 -1.41 -15.49 10.61
C GLY A 122 0.03 -15.78 11.00
N LYS A 123 0.75 -14.74 11.39
CA LYS A 123 2.14 -14.83 11.82
C LYS A 123 2.34 -15.79 12.98
N ASN A 124 1.34 -15.92 13.85
CA ASN A 124 1.36 -16.80 15.02
C ASN A 124 0.89 -18.24 14.69
N GLY A 125 0.63 -18.57 13.43
CA GLY A 125 0.18 -19.88 13.00
C GLY A 125 -1.32 -20.13 13.16
N VAL A 126 -2.09 -19.14 13.61
CA VAL A 126 -3.53 -19.23 13.82
C VAL A 126 -4.28 -18.66 12.61
N MET A 127 -5.33 -19.37 12.17
CA MET A 127 -6.18 -18.87 11.08
C MET A 127 -6.89 -17.58 11.50
N ARG A 128 -6.95 -16.65 10.58
CA ARG A 128 -7.58 -15.34 10.79
C ARG A 128 -8.24 -14.85 9.51
N ASN A 129 -9.14 -13.87 9.65
CA ASN A 129 -9.70 -13.18 8.50
C ASN A 129 -8.81 -11.98 8.12
N ILE A 130 -8.44 -11.92 6.86
CA ILE A 130 -7.74 -10.76 6.30
C ILE A 130 -8.60 -10.09 5.26
N VAL A 131 -8.35 -8.81 5.01
CA VAL A 131 -9.08 -8.03 4.03
C VAL A 131 -8.14 -7.72 2.88
N ILE A 132 -8.56 -8.08 1.67
CA ILE A 132 -7.79 -7.86 0.45
C ILE A 132 -8.52 -6.87 -0.43
N LEU A 133 -7.84 -5.79 -0.78
CA LEU A 133 -8.36 -4.76 -1.68
C LEU A 133 -7.96 -5.10 -3.12
N SER A 134 -8.91 -4.98 -4.03
CA SER A 134 -8.61 -4.99 -5.46
C SER A 134 -8.42 -3.55 -5.90
N LEU A 135 -7.25 -3.23 -6.42
CA LEU A 135 -6.88 -1.88 -6.83
C LEU A 135 -6.72 -1.84 -8.34
N ARG A 136 -7.30 -0.80 -8.97
CA ARG A 136 -7.14 -0.57 -10.40
C ARG A 136 -6.28 0.67 -10.62
N ARG A 137 -5.30 0.57 -11.50
CA ARG A 137 -4.40 1.67 -11.84
C ARG A 137 -5.14 2.74 -12.64
N LEU A 138 -4.89 3.99 -12.28
CA LEU A 138 -5.56 5.15 -12.91
C LEU A 138 -4.68 5.90 -13.91
N GLY A 139 -3.56 5.42 -14.19
CA GLY A 139 -2.71 6.07 -15.15
C GLY A 139 -1.25 5.84 -14.93
#